data_fbc20b2e4ec0831217cb4fd8c1255636
#
_entry.id   fbc20b2e4ec0831217cb4fd8c1255636
#
_cell.length_a   1.000
_cell.length_b   1.000
_cell.length_c   1.000
_cell.angle_alpha   90.00
_cell.angle_beta   90.00
_cell.angle_gamma   90.00
#
_symmetry.space_group_name_H-M   'P 1'
#
loop_
_entity.id
_entity.type
_entity.pdbx_description
1 polymer ?
#
loop_
_entity_poly.entity_id
_entity_poly.type
_entity_poly.pdbx_seq_one_letter_code
_entity_poly.pdbx_strand_id
1 'polypeptide(L)'
;MVPKAKTHTDPRAMLRAASVAARRVAGSASRAHQRVPRRGLSDLNPSPKPPHRGGDAGKEKASAKAFAVVPGLGLAFGVAHGGFVLADELSARSGVTVSGVPLAILSGALINNLPGGLVRGALFKPGVAFASSTVLRAGIVAVGFKLSASDVAAVGAFSVPVVAASVGAGLAVIPRLARVAGLTPRLGSLLAVGTSVCGVTAVSALAPAVGATAAETSVAVANVACFGTVGMLLLPQAAHALLGDCPEAAGAFLGTGIHDTAQVFGAALTYKERFGDEKVFETAAVTKLTRNLSLAAAIPALAAGVAATAKDSSSLFKGNVRKAIPPFLLAFLAASAARSAGDAAFEGTAAAKKEWRRATDLVGSEFGAKHCLGTAMAAVGLNLSFAAFSGVGVTPFLVGGAGAVVVSGVGLAGATALAATLRATQEKKSNDGGDDR
;
A
#
# COMPACT_ATOMS: atom_id res chain seq x y z
N MET A 1 16.97 -15.01 -39.53
CA MET A 1 16.20 -16.04 -38.83
C MET A 1 16.89 -16.35 -37.51
N VAL A 2 16.34 -15.86 -36.40
CA VAL A 2 16.85 -16.11 -35.05
C VAL A 2 15.78 -16.91 -34.32
N PRO A 3 16.06 -18.04 -33.68
CA PRO A 3 15.06 -18.88 -33.07
C PRO A 3 14.58 -18.27 -31.74
N LYS A 4 13.27 -18.15 -31.61
CA LYS A 4 12.58 -17.77 -30.35
C LYS A 4 12.78 -18.87 -29.31
N ALA A 5 13.55 -18.60 -28.26
CA ALA A 5 13.64 -19.46 -27.10
C ALA A 5 12.32 -19.32 -26.28
N LYS A 6 11.52 -20.38 -26.26
CA LYS A 6 10.39 -20.56 -25.35
C LYS A 6 10.93 -20.87 -23.96
N THR A 7 10.90 -19.92 -23.05
CA THR A 7 11.15 -20.16 -21.63
C THR A 7 9.90 -20.76 -20.99
N HIS A 8 9.84 -22.09 -20.90
CA HIS A 8 8.90 -22.78 -20.03
C HIS A 8 9.36 -22.60 -18.58
N THR A 9 8.75 -21.71 -17.86
CA THR A 9 8.87 -21.64 -16.39
C THR A 9 8.00 -22.74 -15.79
N ASP A 10 8.63 -23.69 -15.09
CA ASP A 10 7.94 -24.81 -14.43
C ASP A 10 7.03 -24.27 -13.28
N PRO A 11 5.70 -24.41 -13.38
CA PRO A 11 4.78 -23.96 -12.35
C PRO A 11 5.00 -24.60 -10.97
N ARG A 12 5.62 -25.80 -10.95
CA ARG A 12 5.88 -26.55 -9.71
C ARG A 12 7.03 -25.95 -8.89
N ALA A 13 8.00 -25.31 -9.55
CA ALA A 13 9.08 -24.60 -8.87
C ALA A 13 8.59 -23.33 -8.17
N MET A 14 7.66 -22.59 -8.80
CA MET A 14 7.03 -21.40 -8.21
C MET A 14 6.18 -21.71 -6.98
N LEU A 15 5.42 -22.83 -7.02
CA LEU A 15 4.62 -23.26 -5.88
C LEU A 15 5.48 -23.67 -4.68
N ARG A 16 6.65 -24.26 -4.91
CA ARG A 16 7.61 -24.60 -3.83
C ARG A 16 8.23 -23.35 -3.21
N ALA A 17 8.62 -22.36 -4.02
CA ALA A 17 9.15 -21.09 -3.51
C ALA A 17 8.12 -20.31 -2.69
N ALA A 18 6.88 -20.23 -3.16
CA ALA A 18 5.78 -19.60 -2.45
C ALA A 18 5.45 -20.28 -1.11
N SER A 19 5.54 -21.64 -1.05
CA SER A 19 5.29 -22.38 0.17
C SER A 19 6.36 -22.17 1.24
N VAL A 20 7.61 -22.00 0.84
CA VAL A 20 8.75 -21.74 1.76
C VAL A 20 8.67 -20.31 2.30
N ALA A 21 8.34 -19.32 1.46
CA ALA A 21 8.14 -17.94 1.88
C ALA A 21 6.96 -17.80 2.86
N ALA A 22 5.83 -18.45 2.57
CA ALA A 22 4.66 -18.48 3.44
C ALA A 22 4.96 -19.09 4.84
N ARG A 23 5.79 -20.12 4.92
CA ARG A 23 6.20 -20.74 6.20
C ARG A 23 7.07 -19.83 7.05
N ARG A 24 7.95 -19.02 6.45
CA ARG A 24 8.82 -18.08 7.19
C ARG A 24 8.05 -16.85 7.71
N VAL A 25 7.10 -16.33 6.93
CA VAL A 25 6.26 -15.18 7.32
C VAL A 25 5.26 -15.57 8.41
N ALA A 26 4.66 -16.76 8.35
CA ALA A 26 3.78 -17.27 9.39
C ALA A 26 4.49 -17.48 10.73
N GLY A 27 5.77 -17.84 10.72
CA GLY A 27 6.59 -18.03 11.93
C GLY A 27 6.91 -16.73 12.69
N SER A 28 6.96 -15.58 12.00
CA SER A 28 7.27 -14.30 12.64
C SER A 28 6.04 -13.58 13.24
N ALA A 29 4.86 -13.83 12.70
CA ALA A 29 3.61 -13.22 13.18
C ALA A 29 3.09 -13.83 14.51
N SER A 30 3.51 -15.06 14.84
CA SER A 30 3.04 -15.78 16.04
C SER A 30 3.69 -15.34 17.36
N ARG A 31 4.77 -14.53 17.36
CA ARG A 31 5.49 -14.13 18.57
C ARG A 31 5.05 -12.80 19.20
N ALA A 32 4.09 -12.09 18.60
CA ALA A 32 3.73 -10.74 19.04
C ALA A 32 2.49 -10.62 19.96
N HIS A 33 1.80 -11.70 20.26
CA HIS A 33 0.60 -11.65 21.08
C HIS A 33 0.62 -12.68 22.21
N GLN A 34 1.36 -12.39 23.30
CA GLN A 34 1.04 -12.92 24.64
C GLN A 34 1.92 -12.26 25.70
N ARG A 35 1.34 -11.35 26.50
CA ARG A 35 1.57 -11.20 27.93
C ARG A 35 0.66 -10.13 28.51
N VAL A 36 -0.44 -10.54 29.11
CA VAL A 36 -1.17 -9.77 30.13
C VAL A 36 -1.09 -10.58 31.39
N PRO A 37 -0.52 -10.10 32.51
CA PRO A 37 -0.56 -10.77 33.79
C PRO A 37 -1.87 -10.42 34.52
N ARG A 38 -2.75 -11.38 34.71
CA ARG A 38 -3.79 -11.31 35.76
C ARG A 38 -3.24 -12.00 37.01
N ARG A 39 -2.97 -11.24 38.06
CA ARG A 39 -2.87 -11.74 39.45
C ARG A 39 -4.22 -11.62 40.10
N GLY A 40 -4.65 -12.69 40.78
CA GLY A 40 -5.75 -12.63 41.74
C GLY A 40 -6.39 -13.98 42.04
N LEU A 41 -6.05 -14.54 43.21
CA LEU A 41 -6.80 -15.45 44.09
C LEU A 41 -7.33 -16.78 43.52
N SER A 42 -6.59 -17.85 43.75
CA SER A 42 -7.10 -19.14 44.32
C SER A 42 -5.93 -20.15 44.39
N ASP A 43 -5.07 -20.01 45.40
CA ASP A 43 -4.24 -21.12 45.88
C ASP A 43 -5.12 -21.94 46.80
N LEU A 44 -5.50 -23.14 46.36
CA LEU A 44 -5.86 -24.32 47.15
C LEU A 44 -6.49 -25.38 46.23
N ASN A 45 -5.69 -26.18 45.60
CA ASN A 45 -5.83 -27.64 45.41
C ASN A 45 -4.96 -28.12 44.21
N PRO A 46 -3.96 -28.98 44.36
CA PRO A 46 -3.20 -29.50 43.24
C PRO A 46 -3.92 -30.69 42.61
N SER A 47 -4.69 -30.46 41.58
CA SER A 47 -5.15 -31.51 40.67
C SER A 47 -4.01 -31.91 39.72
N PRO A 48 -3.87 -33.18 39.32
CA PRO A 48 -2.74 -33.66 38.50
C PRO A 48 -2.74 -33.03 37.12
N LYS A 49 -1.57 -32.51 36.72
CA LYS A 49 -1.34 -31.94 35.39
C LYS A 49 -1.59 -33.00 34.32
N PRO A 50 -2.42 -32.72 33.28
CA PRO A 50 -2.51 -33.60 32.13
C PRO A 50 -1.19 -33.57 31.34
N PRO A 51 -0.80 -34.66 30.66
CA PRO A 51 0.47 -34.74 29.96
C PRO A 51 0.58 -33.70 28.85
N HIS A 52 1.77 -33.12 28.71
CA HIS A 52 2.14 -32.12 27.69
C HIS A 52 1.85 -32.64 26.27
N ARG A 53 0.68 -32.34 25.72
CA ARG A 53 0.36 -32.42 24.28
C ARG A 53 0.37 -31.03 23.65
N GLY A 54 1.43 -30.24 23.89
CA GLY A 54 1.50 -28.83 23.45
C GLY A 54 2.11 -28.62 22.06
N GLY A 55 2.68 -29.63 21.40
CA GLY A 55 3.37 -29.48 20.11
C GLY A 55 2.48 -29.64 18.91
N ASP A 56 1.51 -30.54 18.92
CA ASP A 56 0.72 -30.90 17.74
C ASP A 56 -0.50 -29.99 17.52
N ALA A 57 -1.18 -29.57 18.58
CA ALA A 57 -2.34 -28.68 18.48
C ALA A 57 -2.00 -27.29 17.90
N GLY A 58 -0.76 -26.81 18.08
CA GLY A 58 -0.25 -25.58 17.49
C GLY A 58 0.01 -25.71 15.99
N LYS A 59 0.54 -26.85 15.57
CA LYS A 59 0.82 -27.16 14.15
C LYS A 59 -0.47 -27.41 13.37
N GLU A 60 -1.43 -28.11 13.97
CA GLU A 60 -2.71 -28.41 13.37
C GLU A 60 -3.56 -27.13 13.16
N LYS A 61 -3.59 -26.21 14.12
CA LYS A 61 -4.22 -24.88 13.98
C LYS A 61 -3.54 -24.00 12.95
N ALA A 62 -2.21 -24.06 12.82
CA ALA A 62 -1.46 -23.31 11.81
C ALA A 62 -1.72 -23.88 10.40
N SER A 63 -1.78 -25.21 10.26
CA SER A 63 -2.12 -25.88 9.01
C SER A 63 -3.55 -25.55 8.58
N ALA A 64 -4.53 -25.65 9.48
CA ALA A 64 -5.93 -25.31 9.18
C ALA A 64 -6.09 -23.84 8.76
N LYS A 65 -5.37 -22.90 9.39
CA LYS A 65 -5.36 -21.49 8.95
C LYS A 65 -4.72 -21.29 7.58
N ALA A 66 -3.65 -22.02 7.26
CA ALA A 66 -3.02 -21.97 5.96
C ALA A 66 -3.95 -22.49 4.86
N PHE A 67 -4.68 -23.58 5.10
CA PHE A 67 -5.68 -24.11 4.17
C PHE A 67 -6.86 -23.15 3.97
N ALA A 68 -7.29 -22.43 5.01
CA ALA A 68 -8.39 -21.46 4.90
C ALA A 68 -8.06 -20.26 3.99
N VAL A 69 -6.78 -19.96 3.75
CA VAL A 69 -6.33 -18.86 2.90
C VAL A 69 -6.39 -19.23 1.41
N VAL A 70 -6.19 -20.51 1.07
CA VAL A 70 -6.00 -20.97 -0.32
C VAL A 70 -7.16 -20.60 -1.26
N PRO A 71 -8.45 -20.82 -0.93
CA PRO A 71 -9.52 -20.53 -1.85
C PRO A 71 -9.62 -19.05 -2.24
N GLY A 72 -9.53 -18.15 -1.25
CA GLY A 72 -9.61 -16.72 -1.50
C GLY A 72 -8.39 -16.15 -2.21
N LEU A 73 -7.20 -16.68 -1.91
CA LEU A 73 -5.96 -16.32 -2.61
C LEU A 73 -6.04 -16.77 -4.08
N GLY A 74 -6.50 -18.00 -4.32
CA GLY A 74 -6.70 -18.54 -5.68
C GLY A 74 -7.70 -17.71 -6.48
N LEU A 75 -8.81 -17.30 -5.84
CA LEU A 75 -9.79 -16.41 -6.47
C LEU A 75 -9.14 -15.06 -6.84
N ALA A 76 -8.42 -14.43 -5.93
CA ALA A 76 -7.75 -13.15 -6.19
C ALA A 76 -6.72 -13.25 -7.31
N PHE A 77 -5.94 -14.33 -7.34
CA PHE A 77 -4.98 -14.60 -8.41
C PHE A 77 -5.69 -14.82 -9.76
N GLY A 78 -6.77 -15.60 -9.79
CA GLY A 78 -7.56 -15.83 -11.00
C GLY A 78 -8.20 -14.55 -11.55
N VAL A 79 -8.74 -13.69 -10.68
CA VAL A 79 -9.30 -12.39 -11.07
C VAL A 79 -8.20 -11.45 -11.59
N ALA A 80 -7.03 -11.44 -10.97
CA ALA A 80 -5.88 -10.68 -11.46
C ALA A 80 -5.47 -11.14 -12.86
N HIS A 81 -5.25 -12.44 -13.02
CA HIS A 81 -4.85 -13.01 -14.31
C HIS A 81 -5.89 -12.75 -15.40
N GLY A 82 -7.17 -12.93 -15.11
CA GLY A 82 -8.27 -12.60 -16.03
C GLY A 82 -8.30 -11.13 -16.42
N GLY A 83 -8.02 -10.22 -15.47
CA GLY A 83 -7.89 -8.79 -15.74
C GLY A 83 -6.74 -8.45 -16.69
N PHE A 84 -5.57 -9.10 -16.54
CA PHE A 84 -4.44 -8.91 -17.43
C PHE A 84 -4.71 -9.50 -18.83
N VAL A 85 -5.26 -10.71 -18.92
CA VAL A 85 -5.63 -11.33 -20.21
C VAL A 85 -6.66 -10.47 -20.96
N LEU A 86 -7.67 -9.96 -20.24
CA LEU A 86 -8.67 -9.08 -20.83
C LEU A 86 -8.05 -7.75 -21.31
N ALA A 87 -7.06 -7.21 -20.57
CA ALA A 87 -6.34 -6.01 -20.96
C ALA A 87 -5.54 -6.21 -22.25
N ASP A 88 -4.83 -7.34 -22.34
CA ASP A 88 -4.05 -7.69 -23.55
C ASP A 88 -4.96 -7.84 -24.78
N GLU A 89 -6.11 -8.49 -24.62
CA GLU A 89 -7.10 -8.67 -25.69
C GLU A 89 -7.73 -7.33 -26.13
N LEU A 90 -8.12 -6.49 -25.17
CA LEU A 90 -8.65 -5.14 -25.45
C LEU A 90 -7.62 -4.26 -26.13
N SER A 91 -6.37 -4.32 -25.68
CA SER A 91 -5.26 -3.56 -26.28
C SER A 91 -5.02 -3.99 -27.71
N ALA A 92 -5.02 -5.30 -27.98
CA ALA A 92 -4.84 -5.85 -29.32
C ALA A 92 -5.98 -5.43 -30.29
N ARG A 93 -7.22 -5.35 -29.80
CA ARG A 93 -8.38 -4.97 -30.61
C ARG A 93 -8.52 -3.47 -30.81
N SER A 94 -8.21 -2.66 -29.79
CA SER A 94 -8.42 -1.20 -29.83
C SER A 94 -7.22 -0.41 -30.36
N GLY A 95 -6.02 -1.03 -30.41
CA GLY A 95 -4.76 -0.31 -30.70
C GLY A 95 -4.31 0.65 -29.60
N VAL A 96 -5.01 0.66 -28.44
CA VAL A 96 -4.69 1.51 -27.28
C VAL A 96 -4.26 0.61 -26.13
N THR A 97 -3.14 0.92 -25.47
CA THR A 97 -2.67 0.17 -24.31
C THR A 97 -3.67 0.30 -23.15
N VAL A 98 -4.26 -0.82 -22.76
CA VAL A 98 -5.17 -0.95 -21.62
C VAL A 98 -4.42 -1.64 -20.47
N SER A 99 -4.44 -1.05 -19.28
CA SER A 99 -3.81 -1.67 -18.11
C SER A 99 -4.68 -2.76 -17.50
N GLY A 100 -4.06 -3.88 -17.12
CA GLY A 100 -4.73 -5.00 -16.45
C GLY A 100 -5.15 -4.70 -15.01
N VAL A 101 -4.47 -3.76 -14.35
CA VAL A 101 -4.73 -3.44 -12.94
C VAL A 101 -6.13 -2.86 -12.70
N PRO A 102 -6.59 -1.81 -13.41
CA PRO A 102 -7.97 -1.33 -13.28
C PRO A 102 -9.01 -2.42 -13.57
N LEU A 103 -8.77 -3.25 -14.58
CA LEU A 103 -9.70 -4.33 -14.93
C LEU A 103 -9.77 -5.40 -13.83
N ALA A 104 -8.65 -5.77 -13.23
CA ALA A 104 -8.63 -6.70 -12.10
C ALA A 104 -9.40 -6.15 -10.89
N ILE A 105 -9.25 -4.86 -10.58
CA ILE A 105 -9.96 -4.20 -9.48
C ILE A 105 -11.45 -4.12 -9.76
N LEU A 106 -11.84 -3.65 -10.94
CA LEU A 106 -13.25 -3.50 -11.32
C LEU A 106 -13.94 -4.87 -11.40
N SER A 107 -13.28 -5.88 -11.96
CA SER A 107 -13.79 -7.26 -11.98
C SER A 107 -13.97 -7.82 -10.58
N GLY A 108 -12.99 -7.60 -9.69
CA GLY A 108 -13.08 -7.98 -8.29
C GLY A 108 -14.24 -7.29 -7.57
N ALA A 109 -14.40 -5.98 -7.77
CA ALA A 109 -15.51 -5.21 -7.22
C ALA A 109 -16.86 -5.70 -7.74
N LEU A 110 -16.96 -5.98 -9.04
CA LEU A 110 -18.16 -6.54 -9.63
C LEU A 110 -18.52 -7.90 -9.00
N ILE A 111 -17.57 -8.83 -8.93
CA ILE A 111 -17.76 -10.16 -8.34
C ILE A 111 -18.24 -10.06 -6.88
N ASN A 112 -17.69 -9.18 -6.07
CA ASN A 112 -18.09 -9.03 -4.66
C ASN A 112 -19.50 -8.43 -4.49
N ASN A 113 -19.97 -7.66 -5.46
CA ASN A 113 -21.28 -6.99 -5.38
C ASN A 113 -22.39 -7.69 -6.19
N LEU A 114 -22.09 -8.83 -6.84
CA LEU A 114 -23.12 -9.68 -7.46
C LEU A 114 -24.11 -10.21 -6.41
N PRO A 115 -25.38 -10.44 -6.78
CA PRO A 115 -26.36 -11.10 -5.92
C PRO A 115 -25.82 -12.46 -5.45
N GLY A 116 -25.86 -12.72 -4.14
CA GLY A 116 -25.30 -13.94 -3.54
C GLY A 116 -23.91 -13.76 -2.90
N GLY A 117 -23.17 -12.69 -3.22
CA GLY A 117 -21.94 -12.27 -2.52
C GLY A 117 -20.89 -13.37 -2.38
N LEU A 118 -20.32 -13.85 -3.48
CA LEU A 118 -19.37 -14.98 -3.51
C LEU A 118 -18.24 -14.83 -2.47
N VAL A 119 -17.76 -13.60 -2.26
CA VAL A 119 -16.63 -13.29 -1.37
C VAL A 119 -17.06 -13.07 0.07
N ARG A 120 -18.36 -12.85 0.33
CA ARG A 120 -18.89 -12.66 1.70
C ARG A 120 -18.88 -13.94 2.52
N GLY A 121 -18.77 -15.09 1.86
CA GLY A 121 -18.68 -16.39 2.51
C GLY A 121 -17.38 -16.59 3.30
N ALA A 122 -17.45 -17.37 4.38
CA ALA A 122 -16.30 -17.72 5.22
C ALA A 122 -15.15 -18.39 4.42
N LEU A 123 -15.45 -18.98 3.28
CA LEU A 123 -14.51 -19.70 2.43
C LEU A 123 -13.46 -18.76 1.76
N PHE A 124 -13.89 -17.62 1.20
CA PHE A 124 -13.00 -16.76 0.42
C PHE A 124 -12.40 -15.59 1.22
N LYS A 125 -13.12 -15.13 2.24
CA LYS A 125 -12.76 -13.96 3.03
C LYS A 125 -11.33 -14.01 3.62
N PRO A 126 -10.84 -15.11 4.22
CA PRO A 126 -9.49 -15.17 4.77
C PRO A 126 -8.41 -15.00 3.71
N GLY A 127 -8.58 -15.64 2.54
CA GLY A 127 -7.61 -15.57 1.45
C GLY A 127 -7.59 -14.22 0.75
N VAL A 128 -8.74 -13.58 0.53
CA VAL A 128 -8.81 -12.22 -0.02
C VAL A 128 -8.18 -11.21 0.95
N ALA A 129 -8.42 -11.32 2.26
CA ALA A 129 -7.78 -10.49 3.27
C ALA A 129 -6.25 -10.70 3.31
N PHE A 130 -5.78 -11.94 3.15
CA PHE A 130 -4.37 -12.28 3.06
C PHE A 130 -3.73 -11.67 1.80
N ALA A 131 -4.39 -11.77 0.65
CA ALA A 131 -3.91 -11.21 -0.61
C ALA A 131 -3.80 -9.68 -0.55
N SER A 132 -4.83 -8.99 -0.08
CA SER A 132 -4.85 -7.52 0.01
C SER A 132 -3.94 -6.93 1.10
N SER A 133 -3.39 -7.76 1.99
CA SER A 133 -2.50 -7.30 3.07
C SER A 133 -1.11 -7.91 3.01
N THR A 134 -0.98 -9.23 3.11
CA THR A 134 0.32 -9.91 3.21
C THR A 134 1.00 -10.02 1.85
N VAL A 135 0.26 -10.42 0.80
CA VAL A 135 0.80 -10.52 -0.56
C VAL A 135 1.16 -9.14 -1.08
N LEU A 136 0.32 -8.12 -0.81
CA LEU A 136 0.63 -6.72 -1.10
C LEU A 136 1.98 -6.30 -0.51
N ARG A 137 2.17 -6.52 0.79
CA ARG A 137 3.41 -6.13 1.48
C ARG A 137 4.62 -6.88 0.94
N ALA A 138 4.47 -8.17 0.64
CA ALA A 138 5.51 -8.96 0.00
C ALA A 138 5.87 -8.41 -1.39
N GLY A 139 4.89 -8.02 -2.19
CA GLY A 139 5.10 -7.37 -3.47
C GLY A 139 5.84 -6.04 -3.34
N ILE A 140 5.46 -5.20 -2.37
CA ILE A 140 6.16 -3.93 -2.09
C ILE A 140 7.63 -4.18 -1.72
N VAL A 141 7.90 -5.15 -0.84
CA VAL A 141 9.28 -5.50 -0.45
C VAL A 141 10.08 -6.00 -1.66
N ALA A 142 9.48 -6.85 -2.49
CA ALA A 142 10.10 -7.35 -3.71
C ALA A 142 10.45 -6.23 -4.70
N VAL A 143 9.59 -5.23 -4.85
CA VAL A 143 9.86 -4.02 -5.66
C VAL A 143 11.09 -3.26 -5.13
N GLY A 144 11.39 -3.33 -3.83
CA GLY A 144 12.61 -2.74 -3.27
C GLY A 144 13.90 -3.21 -3.95
N PHE A 145 13.93 -4.43 -4.50
CA PHE A 145 15.09 -4.93 -5.28
C PHE A 145 15.26 -4.24 -6.65
N LYS A 146 14.33 -3.42 -7.10
CA LYS A 146 14.49 -2.62 -8.33
C LYS A 146 15.21 -1.31 -8.11
N LEU A 147 15.14 -0.78 -6.89
CA LEU A 147 15.66 0.53 -6.52
C LEU A 147 16.97 0.42 -5.78
N SER A 148 17.95 1.21 -6.19
CA SER A 148 19.16 1.36 -5.38
C SER A 148 18.88 2.22 -4.14
N ALA A 149 19.70 2.10 -3.10
CA ALA A 149 19.57 2.92 -1.90
C ALA A 149 19.78 4.41 -2.21
N SER A 150 20.63 4.75 -3.18
CA SER A 150 20.81 6.11 -3.67
C SER A 150 19.56 6.67 -4.35
N ASP A 151 18.88 5.87 -5.18
CA ASP A 151 17.64 6.28 -5.82
C ASP A 151 16.55 6.53 -4.77
N VAL A 152 16.43 5.61 -3.79
CA VAL A 152 15.47 5.78 -2.67
C VAL A 152 15.77 7.03 -1.87
N ALA A 153 17.04 7.32 -1.59
CA ALA A 153 17.44 8.52 -0.85
C ALA A 153 17.16 9.79 -1.65
N ALA A 154 17.51 9.82 -2.94
CA ALA A 154 17.28 10.97 -3.82
C ALA A 154 15.79 11.27 -3.98
N VAL A 155 14.98 10.24 -4.35
CA VAL A 155 13.53 10.38 -4.47
C VAL A 155 12.90 10.77 -3.13
N GLY A 156 13.34 10.16 -2.03
CA GLY A 156 12.90 10.51 -0.69
C GLY A 156 13.14 11.98 -0.38
N ALA A 157 14.35 12.48 -0.65
CA ALA A 157 14.73 13.85 -0.37
C ALA A 157 13.87 14.89 -1.09
N PHE A 158 13.67 14.76 -2.41
CA PHE A 158 12.84 15.71 -3.15
C PHE A 158 11.33 15.51 -2.91
N SER A 159 10.90 14.33 -2.48
CA SER A 159 9.50 14.08 -2.15
C SER A 159 9.08 14.66 -0.80
N VAL A 160 10.00 14.82 0.16
CA VAL A 160 9.70 15.30 1.52
C VAL A 160 8.92 16.63 1.53
N PRO A 161 9.30 17.69 0.80
CA PRO A 161 8.54 18.93 0.78
C PRO A 161 7.10 18.75 0.27
N VAL A 162 6.92 17.98 -0.80
CA VAL A 162 5.60 17.71 -1.39
C VAL A 162 4.73 16.90 -0.42
N VAL A 163 5.31 15.89 0.21
CA VAL A 163 4.67 15.08 1.23
C VAL A 163 4.28 15.92 2.45
N ALA A 164 5.19 16.75 2.96
CA ALA A 164 4.95 17.59 4.12
C ALA A 164 3.81 18.60 3.86
N ALA A 165 3.80 19.22 2.69
CA ALA A 165 2.74 20.15 2.28
C ALA A 165 1.38 19.44 2.17
N SER A 166 1.32 18.31 1.45
CA SER A 166 0.08 17.55 1.23
C SER A 166 -0.48 16.98 2.54
N VAL A 167 0.37 16.34 3.37
CA VAL A 167 -0.03 15.80 4.68
C VAL A 167 -0.44 16.92 5.62
N GLY A 168 0.37 17.99 5.71
CA GLY A 168 0.09 19.15 6.56
C GLY A 168 -1.25 19.82 6.21
N ALA A 169 -1.50 20.03 4.93
CA ALA A 169 -2.77 20.58 4.45
C ALA A 169 -3.96 19.69 4.85
N GLY A 170 -3.88 18.38 4.62
CA GLY A 170 -4.95 17.48 4.98
C GLY A 170 -5.21 17.40 6.49
N LEU A 171 -4.15 17.29 7.30
CA LEU A 171 -4.27 17.27 8.77
C LEU A 171 -4.77 18.60 9.34
N ALA A 172 -4.54 19.73 8.66
CA ALA A 172 -5.03 21.03 9.06
C ALA A 172 -6.47 21.28 8.61
N VAL A 173 -6.79 20.98 7.35
CA VAL A 173 -8.07 21.36 6.73
C VAL A 173 -9.19 20.39 7.08
N ILE A 174 -8.95 19.08 6.98
CA ILE A 174 -10.03 18.07 7.13
C ILE A 174 -10.70 18.12 8.52
N PRO A 175 -9.98 18.22 9.66
CA PRO A 175 -10.64 18.34 10.97
C PRO A 175 -11.47 19.63 11.12
N ARG A 176 -11.06 20.71 10.45
CA ARG A 176 -11.83 21.97 10.43
C ARG A 176 -13.12 21.83 9.62
N LEU A 177 -13.03 21.24 8.42
CA LEU A 177 -14.21 20.93 7.60
C LEU A 177 -15.18 20.01 8.34
N ALA A 178 -14.68 18.96 8.98
CA ALA A 178 -15.48 18.04 9.77
C ALA A 178 -16.22 18.75 10.91
N ARG A 179 -15.54 19.66 11.60
CA ARG A 179 -16.15 20.46 12.68
C ARG A 179 -17.26 21.39 12.17
N VAL A 180 -17.02 22.09 11.06
CA VAL A 180 -18.02 22.96 10.43
C VAL A 180 -19.23 22.15 9.95
N ALA A 181 -18.98 20.93 9.47
CA ALA A 181 -20.02 20.00 9.02
C ALA A 181 -20.74 19.27 10.18
N GLY A 182 -20.44 19.59 11.45
CA GLY A 182 -21.09 18.98 12.63
C GLY A 182 -20.65 17.53 12.92
N LEU A 183 -19.55 17.07 12.36
CA LEU A 183 -19.02 15.74 12.66
C LEU A 183 -18.26 15.72 13.99
N THR A 184 -18.21 14.54 14.62
CA THR A 184 -17.44 14.38 15.86
C THR A 184 -15.94 14.64 15.62
N PRO A 185 -15.22 15.21 16.61
CA PRO A 185 -13.77 15.39 16.50
C PRO A 185 -13.01 14.09 16.21
N ARG A 186 -13.51 12.96 16.72
CA ARG A 186 -12.96 11.62 16.48
C ARG A 186 -13.05 11.24 15.00
N LEU A 187 -14.25 11.33 14.42
CA LEU A 187 -14.48 11.02 13.02
C LEU A 187 -13.69 11.96 12.10
N GLY A 188 -13.68 13.27 12.40
CA GLY A 188 -12.88 14.25 11.67
C GLY A 188 -11.37 13.92 11.66
N SER A 189 -10.84 13.46 12.79
CA SER A 189 -9.44 13.04 12.90
C SER A 189 -9.16 11.75 12.14
N LEU A 190 -10.11 10.78 12.15
CA LEU A 190 -9.98 9.53 11.36
C LEU A 190 -10.01 9.81 9.87
N LEU A 191 -10.91 10.69 9.41
CA LEU A 191 -10.95 11.13 8.00
C LEU A 191 -9.64 11.83 7.62
N ALA A 192 -9.12 12.72 8.49
CA ALA A 192 -7.90 13.44 8.24
C ALA A 192 -6.69 12.52 8.09
N VAL A 193 -6.46 11.62 9.04
CA VAL A 193 -5.29 10.72 8.99
C VAL A 193 -5.42 9.70 7.85
N GLY A 194 -6.63 9.20 7.60
CA GLY A 194 -6.89 8.24 6.52
C GLY A 194 -6.63 8.85 5.15
N THR A 195 -7.14 10.04 4.89
CA THR A 195 -6.95 10.74 3.61
C THR A 195 -5.51 11.25 3.44
N SER A 196 -4.87 11.73 4.53
CA SER A 196 -3.58 12.43 4.44
C SER A 196 -2.36 11.53 4.59
N VAL A 197 -2.44 10.33 5.14
CA VAL A 197 -1.25 9.49 5.38
C VAL A 197 -1.29 8.16 4.63
N CYS A 198 -1.90 7.12 5.17
CA CYS A 198 -1.81 5.78 4.57
C CYS A 198 -3.13 5.00 4.59
N GLY A 199 -4.23 5.69 4.48
CA GLY A 199 -5.51 5.07 4.29
C GLY A 199 -6.01 4.28 5.50
N VAL A 200 -6.48 3.08 5.25
CA VAL A 200 -7.08 2.19 6.25
C VAL A 200 -6.13 1.88 7.41
N THR A 201 -4.83 1.76 7.14
CA THR A 201 -3.82 1.49 8.17
C THR A 201 -3.75 2.65 9.18
N ALA A 202 -3.78 3.90 8.71
CA ALA A 202 -3.75 5.07 9.57
C ALA A 202 -5.03 5.20 10.40
N VAL A 203 -6.20 4.98 9.79
CA VAL A 203 -7.49 4.94 10.50
C VAL A 203 -7.47 3.91 11.62
N SER A 204 -7.04 2.68 11.33
CA SER A 204 -6.97 1.58 12.31
C SER A 204 -6.00 1.85 13.44
N ALA A 205 -4.89 2.56 13.17
CA ALA A 205 -3.90 2.92 14.17
C ALA A 205 -4.37 4.08 15.09
N LEU A 206 -5.09 5.06 14.54
CA LEU A 206 -5.58 6.21 15.29
C LEU A 206 -6.86 5.90 16.07
N ALA A 207 -7.75 5.05 15.56
CA ALA A 207 -9.06 4.78 16.15
C ALA A 207 -9.02 4.46 17.66
N PRO A 208 -8.16 3.52 18.15
CA PRO A 208 -8.06 3.27 19.58
C PRO A 208 -7.46 4.42 20.36
N ALA A 209 -6.57 5.24 19.77
CA ALA A 209 -5.92 6.36 20.42
C ALA A 209 -6.88 7.52 20.70
N VAL A 210 -7.91 7.70 19.85
CA VAL A 210 -8.94 8.74 20.01
C VAL A 210 -10.23 8.19 20.62
N GLY A 211 -10.29 6.92 20.98
CA GLY A 211 -11.50 6.28 21.50
C GLY A 211 -12.65 6.28 20.49
N ALA A 212 -12.36 6.10 19.20
CA ALA A 212 -13.38 6.09 18.16
C ALA A 212 -14.27 4.84 18.26
N THR A 213 -15.54 5.02 17.93
CA THR A 213 -16.47 3.89 17.84
C THR A 213 -16.23 3.04 16.60
N ALA A 214 -16.75 1.80 16.61
CA ALA A 214 -16.69 0.92 15.45
C ALA A 214 -17.41 1.54 14.23
N ALA A 215 -18.49 2.27 14.45
CA ALA A 215 -19.22 2.98 13.41
C ALA A 215 -18.38 4.10 12.79
N GLU A 216 -17.77 4.99 13.59
CA GLU A 216 -16.88 6.05 13.11
C GLU A 216 -15.70 5.48 12.33
N THR A 217 -15.11 4.40 12.83
CA THR A 217 -14.01 3.71 12.16
C THR A 217 -14.44 3.15 10.80
N SER A 218 -15.60 2.50 10.73
CA SER A 218 -16.13 1.92 9.49
C SER A 218 -16.43 3.01 8.45
N VAL A 219 -17.03 4.13 8.88
CA VAL A 219 -17.30 5.30 8.03
C VAL A 219 -16.02 5.87 7.44
N ALA A 220 -14.98 6.06 8.27
CA ALA A 220 -13.70 6.57 7.80
C ALA A 220 -13.00 5.61 6.82
N VAL A 221 -13.03 4.30 7.10
CA VAL A 221 -12.47 3.27 6.21
C VAL A 221 -13.20 3.25 4.86
N ALA A 222 -14.54 3.27 4.87
CA ALA A 222 -15.33 3.28 3.63
C ALA A 222 -15.03 4.52 2.78
N ASN A 223 -14.92 5.68 3.43
CA ASN A 223 -14.60 6.95 2.78
C ASN A 223 -13.25 6.91 2.07
N VAL A 224 -12.20 6.50 2.78
CA VAL A 224 -10.84 6.35 2.24
C VAL A 224 -10.81 5.32 1.10
N ALA A 225 -11.51 4.20 1.26
CA ALA A 225 -11.58 3.18 0.21
C ALA A 225 -12.24 3.72 -1.05
N CYS A 226 -13.32 4.49 -0.92
CA CYS A 226 -14.05 5.09 -2.05
C CYS A 226 -13.18 6.09 -2.81
N PHE A 227 -12.78 7.17 -2.15
CA PHE A 227 -12.06 8.26 -2.83
C PHE A 227 -10.66 7.86 -3.26
N GLY A 228 -10.01 6.96 -2.50
CA GLY A 228 -8.74 6.42 -2.93
C GLY A 228 -8.85 5.52 -4.16
N THR A 229 -9.95 4.75 -4.31
CA THR A 229 -10.20 3.96 -5.53
C THR A 229 -10.49 4.88 -6.73
N VAL A 230 -11.30 5.93 -6.54
CA VAL A 230 -11.52 6.93 -7.57
C VAL A 230 -10.20 7.57 -8.00
N GLY A 231 -9.37 7.98 -7.03
CA GLY A 231 -8.04 8.52 -7.31
C GLY A 231 -7.14 7.54 -8.06
N MET A 232 -7.13 6.28 -7.65
CA MET A 232 -6.34 5.23 -8.32
C MET A 232 -6.72 5.03 -9.80
N LEU A 233 -8.00 5.19 -10.15
CA LEU A 233 -8.48 5.03 -11.53
C LEU A 233 -8.27 6.28 -12.38
N LEU A 234 -8.36 7.48 -11.79
CA LEU A 234 -8.37 8.74 -12.54
C LEU A 234 -7.02 9.46 -12.54
N LEU A 235 -6.26 9.42 -11.41
CA LEU A 235 -5.05 10.21 -11.29
C LEU A 235 -3.88 9.75 -12.19
N PRO A 236 -3.74 8.48 -12.63
CA PRO A 236 -2.72 8.14 -13.62
C PRO A 236 -2.84 8.93 -14.94
N GLN A 237 -4.07 9.11 -15.43
CA GLN A 237 -4.34 9.89 -16.63
C GLN A 237 -4.07 11.39 -16.42
N ALA A 238 -4.50 11.91 -15.25
CA ALA A 238 -4.24 13.30 -14.88
C ALA A 238 -2.73 13.56 -14.72
N ALA A 239 -2.00 12.63 -14.10
CA ALA A 239 -0.55 12.73 -13.94
C ALA A 239 0.17 12.76 -15.28
N HIS A 240 -0.25 11.89 -16.22
CA HIS A 240 0.33 11.89 -17.58
C HIS A 240 0.02 13.17 -18.35
N ALA A 241 -1.22 13.64 -18.30
CA ALA A 241 -1.64 14.84 -19.03
C ALA A 241 -0.99 16.13 -18.50
N LEU A 242 -0.72 16.21 -17.20
CA LEU A 242 -0.23 17.43 -16.54
C LEU A 242 1.28 17.43 -16.26
N LEU A 243 1.88 16.26 -16.09
CA LEU A 243 3.24 16.08 -15.59
C LEU A 243 4.00 14.97 -16.36
N GLY A 244 3.48 14.52 -17.52
CA GLY A 244 4.06 13.39 -18.26
C GLY A 244 5.47 13.63 -18.78
N ASP A 245 5.89 14.88 -18.90
CA ASP A 245 7.23 15.31 -19.28
C ASP A 245 8.24 15.32 -18.10
N CYS A 246 7.77 15.06 -16.86
CA CYS A 246 8.61 14.97 -15.66
C CYS A 246 8.20 13.77 -14.81
N PRO A 247 8.78 12.58 -15.04
CA PRO A 247 8.41 11.34 -14.36
C PRO A 247 8.47 11.44 -12.84
N GLU A 248 9.45 12.15 -12.29
CA GLU A 248 9.59 12.35 -10.86
C GLU A 248 8.41 13.14 -10.29
N ALA A 249 7.94 14.15 -10.98
CA ALA A 249 6.78 14.95 -10.56
C ALA A 249 5.49 14.14 -10.68
N ALA A 250 5.29 13.41 -11.78
CA ALA A 250 4.15 12.53 -11.97
C ALA A 250 4.07 11.45 -10.88
N GLY A 251 5.21 10.82 -10.56
CA GLY A 251 5.31 9.84 -9.48
C GLY A 251 5.05 10.45 -8.09
N ALA A 252 5.61 11.63 -7.81
CA ALA A 252 5.36 12.34 -6.56
C ALA A 252 3.88 12.73 -6.39
N PHE A 253 3.22 13.15 -7.47
CA PHE A 253 1.78 13.42 -7.47
C PHE A 253 0.96 12.16 -7.16
N LEU A 254 1.22 11.04 -7.83
CA LEU A 254 0.53 9.77 -7.54
C LEU A 254 0.75 9.31 -6.10
N GLY A 255 1.98 9.42 -5.58
CA GLY A 255 2.34 9.05 -4.21
C GLY A 255 1.65 9.89 -3.14
N THR A 256 1.40 11.17 -3.42
CA THR A 256 0.76 12.11 -2.49
C THR A 256 -0.75 12.26 -2.69
N GLY A 257 -1.26 12.15 -3.91
CA GLY A 257 -2.68 12.36 -4.23
C GLY A 257 -3.58 11.20 -3.83
N ILE A 258 -3.07 9.97 -3.79
CA ILE A 258 -3.85 8.76 -3.51
C ILE A 258 -3.68 8.34 -2.04
N HIS A 259 -4.78 7.90 -1.40
CA HIS A 259 -4.84 7.76 0.05
C HIS A 259 -4.16 6.49 0.56
N ASP A 260 -4.55 5.31 0.09
CA ASP A 260 -4.06 4.04 0.58
C ASP A 260 -2.81 3.58 -0.18
N THR A 261 -1.94 2.85 0.52
CA THR A 261 -0.69 2.36 -0.06
C THR A 261 -0.95 1.39 -1.22
N ALA A 262 -1.92 0.48 -1.07
CA ALA A 262 -2.29 -0.44 -2.15
C ALA A 262 -2.75 0.32 -3.40
N GLN A 263 -3.57 1.34 -3.22
CA GLN A 263 -4.12 2.15 -4.31
C GLN A 263 -3.04 2.97 -5.04
N VAL A 264 -2.02 3.47 -4.32
CA VAL A 264 -0.86 4.14 -4.95
C VAL A 264 -0.09 3.16 -5.83
N PHE A 265 0.21 1.97 -5.33
CA PHE A 265 0.90 0.95 -6.13
C PHE A 265 0.07 0.50 -7.32
N GLY A 266 -1.26 0.39 -7.16
CA GLY A 266 -2.19 0.11 -8.27
C GLY A 266 -2.16 1.21 -9.34
N ALA A 267 -2.24 2.48 -8.94
CA ALA A 267 -2.17 3.63 -9.85
C ALA A 267 -0.83 3.72 -10.57
N ALA A 268 0.27 3.55 -9.83
CA ALA A 268 1.61 3.61 -10.38
C ALA A 268 1.89 2.46 -11.37
N LEU A 269 1.39 1.25 -11.06
CA LEU A 269 1.48 0.12 -11.98
C LEU A 269 0.62 0.34 -13.23
N THR A 270 -0.59 0.90 -13.07
CA THR A 270 -1.44 1.31 -14.19
C THR A 270 -0.75 2.33 -15.10
N TYR A 271 -0.06 3.32 -14.51
CA TYR A 271 0.70 4.32 -15.26
C TYR A 271 1.83 3.65 -16.04
N LYS A 272 2.63 2.80 -15.38
CA LYS A 272 3.71 2.05 -16.02
C LYS A 272 3.23 1.19 -17.18
N GLU A 273 2.15 0.41 -16.99
CA GLU A 273 1.60 -0.46 -18.04
C GLU A 273 1.06 0.32 -19.23
N ARG A 274 0.43 1.47 -18.97
CA ARG A 274 -0.23 2.26 -20.01
C ARG A 274 0.72 3.19 -20.77
N PHE A 275 1.65 3.82 -20.07
CA PHE A 275 2.53 4.86 -20.62
C PHE A 275 4.00 4.44 -20.71
N GLY A 276 4.34 3.24 -20.24
CA GLY A 276 5.67 2.65 -20.39
C GLY A 276 6.74 3.21 -19.44
N ASP A 277 6.37 4.06 -18.49
CA ASP A 277 7.34 4.78 -17.65
C ASP A 277 7.52 4.11 -16.28
N GLU A 278 8.67 3.47 -16.12
CA GLU A 278 9.09 2.81 -14.88
C GLU A 278 9.42 3.82 -13.78
N LYS A 279 9.99 4.97 -14.14
CA LYS A 279 10.44 5.98 -13.17
C LYS A 279 9.28 6.57 -12.37
N VAL A 280 8.12 6.74 -13.00
CA VAL A 280 6.89 7.16 -12.32
C VAL A 280 6.48 6.14 -11.26
N PHE A 281 6.54 4.84 -11.58
CA PHE A 281 6.22 3.78 -10.62
C PHE A 281 7.17 3.79 -9.42
N GLU A 282 8.47 3.88 -9.67
CA GLU A 282 9.50 3.92 -8.62
C GLU A 282 9.33 5.15 -7.72
N THR A 283 9.14 6.32 -8.32
CA THR A 283 8.97 7.58 -7.58
C THR A 283 7.69 7.58 -6.75
N ALA A 284 6.59 7.10 -7.30
CA ALA A 284 5.33 6.99 -6.57
C ALA A 284 5.46 6.05 -5.36
N ALA A 285 6.16 4.92 -5.53
CA ALA A 285 6.42 3.96 -4.46
C ALA A 285 7.20 4.61 -3.31
N VAL A 286 8.35 5.24 -3.60
CA VAL A 286 9.20 5.88 -2.58
C VAL A 286 8.46 7.04 -1.93
N THR A 287 7.79 7.91 -2.70
CA THR A 287 7.02 9.04 -2.18
C THR A 287 5.93 8.56 -1.21
N LYS A 288 5.22 7.47 -1.55
CA LYS A 288 4.21 6.89 -0.66
C LYS A 288 4.80 6.32 0.62
N LEU A 289 5.95 5.64 0.54
CA LEU A 289 6.62 5.12 1.71
C LEU A 289 7.15 6.26 2.61
N THR A 290 7.67 7.33 2.04
CA THR A 290 8.05 8.57 2.75
C THR A 290 6.84 9.18 3.47
N ARG A 291 5.68 9.26 2.79
CA ARG A 291 4.44 9.74 3.38
C ARG A 291 3.98 8.89 4.57
N ASN A 292 4.18 7.58 4.53
CA ASN A 292 3.82 6.68 5.62
C ASN A 292 4.60 6.96 6.90
N LEU A 293 5.83 7.51 6.81
CA LEU A 293 6.63 7.91 7.98
C LEU A 293 5.96 9.04 8.78
N SER A 294 5.16 9.90 8.13
CA SER A 294 4.44 10.96 8.82
C SER A 294 3.40 10.45 9.83
N LEU A 295 3.04 9.14 9.77
CA LEU A 295 2.15 8.52 10.74
C LEU A 295 2.68 8.65 12.19
N ALA A 296 4.00 8.58 12.35
CA ALA A 296 4.65 8.71 13.66
C ALA A 296 4.37 10.06 14.34
N ALA A 297 4.23 11.13 13.56
CA ALA A 297 3.88 12.47 14.05
C ALA A 297 2.37 12.72 14.04
N ALA A 298 1.65 12.23 13.01
CA ALA A 298 0.23 12.48 12.82
C ALA A 298 -0.65 11.87 13.92
N ILE A 299 -0.34 10.65 14.38
CA ILE A 299 -1.13 9.98 15.43
C ILE A 299 -1.08 10.77 16.74
N PRO A 300 0.10 11.09 17.32
CA PRO A 300 0.17 11.89 18.55
C PRO A 300 -0.50 13.25 18.42
N ALA A 301 -0.26 13.96 17.30
CA ALA A 301 -0.82 15.29 17.07
C ALA A 301 -2.36 15.30 17.04
N LEU A 302 -2.96 14.35 16.29
CA LEU A 302 -4.43 14.25 16.22
C LEU A 302 -5.04 13.73 17.52
N ALA A 303 -4.39 12.78 18.20
CA ALA A 303 -4.85 12.30 19.50
C ALA A 303 -4.85 13.42 20.54
N ALA A 304 -3.80 14.24 20.59
CA ALA A 304 -3.73 15.42 21.45
C ALA A 304 -4.83 16.45 21.09
N GLY A 305 -5.06 16.68 19.79
CA GLY A 305 -6.12 17.59 19.32
C GLY A 305 -7.53 17.13 19.74
N VAL A 306 -7.82 15.84 19.68
CA VAL A 306 -9.10 15.27 20.14
C VAL A 306 -9.23 15.40 21.66
N ALA A 307 -8.17 15.12 22.41
CA ALA A 307 -8.16 15.23 23.85
C ALA A 307 -8.38 16.67 24.35
N ALA A 308 -7.79 17.65 23.67
CA ALA A 308 -8.00 19.06 24.00
C ALA A 308 -9.47 19.51 23.84
N THR A 309 -10.27 18.76 23.05
CA THR A 309 -11.71 19.02 22.89
C THR A 309 -12.60 18.22 23.83
N ALA A 310 -12.04 17.20 24.52
CA ALA A 310 -12.76 16.36 25.48
C ALA A 310 -12.60 16.92 26.91
N LYS A 311 -13.69 16.96 27.67
CA LYS A 311 -13.68 17.44 29.08
C LYS A 311 -12.92 16.47 30.04
N ASP A 312 -12.64 15.23 29.59
CA ASP A 312 -11.93 14.22 30.37
C ASP A 312 -10.54 13.93 29.77
N SER A 313 -9.53 14.55 30.34
CA SER A 313 -8.12 14.50 29.87
C SER A 313 -7.35 13.26 30.33
N SER A 314 -7.97 12.27 30.99
CA SER A 314 -7.26 11.23 31.77
C SER A 314 -6.80 9.97 30.99
N SER A 315 -7.07 9.85 29.69
CA SER A 315 -6.72 8.62 28.94
C SER A 315 -5.84 8.87 27.72
N LEU A 316 -4.84 9.76 27.83
CA LEU A 316 -4.00 10.11 26.69
C LEU A 316 -2.84 9.15 26.47
N PHE A 317 -2.82 8.62 25.30
CA PHE A 317 -1.76 8.00 24.49
C PHE A 317 -0.53 7.50 25.26
N LYS A 318 -0.60 6.26 25.74
CA LYS A 318 0.57 5.43 26.10
C LYS A 318 1.06 4.60 24.90
N GLY A 319 1.04 5.17 23.68
CA GLY A 319 1.46 4.49 22.47
C GLY A 319 2.97 4.59 22.22
N ASN A 320 3.60 3.48 21.94
CA ASN A 320 5.02 3.43 21.57
C ASN A 320 5.19 3.85 20.11
N VAL A 321 5.78 5.00 19.84
CA VAL A 321 6.03 5.58 18.50
C VAL A 321 6.78 4.60 17.58
N ARG A 322 7.64 3.72 18.14
CA ARG A 322 8.32 2.66 17.38
C ARG A 322 7.36 1.69 16.69
N LYS A 323 6.12 1.53 17.18
CA LYS A 323 5.09 0.68 16.55
C LYS A 323 4.38 1.37 15.37
N ALA A 324 4.61 2.66 15.17
CA ALA A 324 4.03 3.41 14.06
C ALA A 324 4.74 3.15 12.71
N ILE A 325 5.99 2.66 12.72
CA ILE A 325 6.72 2.33 11.49
C ILE A 325 6.36 0.90 11.07
N PRO A 326 5.71 0.70 9.90
CA PRO A 326 5.35 -0.62 9.43
C PRO A 326 6.59 -1.48 9.12
N PRO A 327 6.68 -2.74 9.57
CA PRO A 327 7.85 -3.60 9.34
C PRO A 327 8.19 -3.81 7.85
N PHE A 328 7.20 -3.82 6.96
CA PHE A 328 7.43 -3.99 5.53
C PHE A 328 8.22 -2.81 4.92
N LEU A 329 8.14 -1.61 5.50
CA LEU A 329 8.93 -0.46 5.08
C LEU A 329 10.42 -0.70 5.33
N LEU A 330 10.77 -1.22 6.52
CA LEU A 330 12.16 -1.58 6.84
C LEU A 330 12.65 -2.70 5.92
N ALA A 331 11.79 -3.68 5.62
CA ALA A 331 12.11 -4.75 4.68
C ALA A 331 12.31 -4.24 3.24
N PHE A 332 11.53 -3.26 2.79
CA PHE A 332 11.73 -2.58 1.50
C PHE A 332 13.09 -1.87 1.45
N LEU A 333 13.44 -1.10 2.49
CA LEU A 333 14.74 -0.43 2.57
C LEU A 333 15.90 -1.43 2.60
N ALA A 334 15.74 -2.55 3.32
CA ALA A 334 16.73 -3.65 3.33
C ALA A 334 16.88 -4.29 1.95
N ALA A 335 15.80 -4.49 1.20
CA ALA A 335 15.84 -5.00 -0.18
C ALA A 335 16.56 -4.03 -1.12
N SER A 336 16.32 -2.72 -0.99
CA SER A 336 17.01 -1.67 -1.74
C SER A 336 18.51 -1.60 -1.39
N ALA A 337 18.85 -1.73 -0.11
CA ALA A 337 20.25 -1.81 0.33
C ALA A 337 20.95 -3.07 -0.22
N ALA A 338 20.27 -4.23 -0.20
CA ALA A 338 20.79 -5.47 -0.78
C ALA A 338 21.01 -5.34 -2.29
N ARG A 339 20.11 -4.63 -3.01
CA ARG A 339 20.31 -4.30 -4.43
C ARG A 339 21.59 -3.50 -4.63
N SER A 340 21.80 -2.43 -3.88
CA SER A 340 23.00 -1.59 -3.98
C SER A 340 24.28 -2.35 -3.64
N ALA A 341 24.23 -3.18 -2.59
CA ALA A 341 25.38 -4.00 -2.20
C ALA A 341 25.75 -5.01 -3.29
N GLY A 342 24.75 -5.64 -3.93
CA GLY A 342 24.97 -6.55 -5.05
C GLY A 342 25.49 -5.83 -6.30
N ASP A 343 24.97 -4.64 -6.61
CA ASP A 343 25.47 -3.84 -7.75
C ASP A 343 26.96 -3.50 -7.56
N ALA A 344 27.39 -3.16 -6.33
CA ALA A 344 28.79 -2.90 -5.99
C ALA A 344 29.66 -4.17 -6.00
N ALA A 345 29.16 -5.27 -5.44
CA ALA A 345 29.89 -6.54 -5.37
C ALA A 345 30.18 -7.14 -6.75
N PHE A 346 29.29 -6.94 -7.71
CA PHE A 346 29.41 -7.50 -9.08
C PHE A 346 29.89 -6.47 -10.11
N GLU A 347 30.40 -5.31 -9.70
CA GLU A 347 30.84 -4.26 -10.62
C GLU A 347 32.02 -4.70 -11.50
N GLY A 348 32.92 -5.53 -10.98
CA GLY A 348 34.13 -6.01 -11.69
C GLY A 348 33.91 -7.06 -12.77
N THR A 349 32.70 -7.67 -12.88
CA THR A 349 32.43 -8.75 -13.83
C THR A 349 31.11 -8.50 -14.57
N ALA A 350 31.19 -8.16 -15.87
CA ALA A 350 30.00 -7.82 -16.68
C ALA A 350 28.96 -8.95 -16.71
N ALA A 351 29.39 -10.21 -16.75
CA ALA A 351 28.49 -11.38 -16.74
C ALA A 351 27.76 -11.49 -15.38
N ALA A 352 28.47 -11.41 -14.26
CA ALA A 352 27.87 -11.49 -12.93
C ALA A 352 26.92 -10.31 -12.66
N LYS A 353 27.28 -9.09 -13.09
CA LYS A 353 26.41 -7.91 -13.01
C LYS A 353 25.13 -8.08 -13.81
N LYS A 354 25.19 -8.68 -14.99
CA LYS A 354 24.04 -8.99 -15.83
C LYS A 354 23.11 -10.02 -15.18
N GLU A 355 23.66 -11.10 -14.64
CA GLU A 355 22.87 -12.11 -13.93
C GLU A 355 22.23 -11.56 -12.64
N TRP A 356 22.97 -10.75 -11.88
CA TRP A 356 22.45 -10.06 -10.70
C TRP A 356 21.27 -9.17 -11.05
N ARG A 357 21.40 -8.32 -12.08
CA ARG A 357 20.31 -7.46 -12.54
C ARG A 357 19.11 -8.26 -13.00
N ARG A 358 19.33 -9.33 -13.75
CA ARG A 358 18.26 -10.24 -14.18
C ARG A 358 17.53 -10.87 -12.98
N ALA A 359 18.26 -11.29 -11.95
CA ALA A 359 17.68 -11.87 -10.74
C ALA A 359 16.84 -10.82 -9.97
N THR A 360 17.34 -9.60 -9.80
CA THR A 360 16.63 -8.53 -9.12
C THR A 360 15.42 -8.05 -9.92
N ASP A 361 15.49 -8.02 -11.24
CA ASP A 361 14.34 -7.71 -12.11
C ASP A 361 13.28 -8.81 -12.07
N LEU A 362 13.67 -10.08 -12.04
CA LEU A 362 12.73 -11.18 -11.87
C LEU A 362 11.97 -11.08 -10.53
N VAL A 363 12.69 -10.79 -9.44
CA VAL A 363 12.10 -10.64 -8.11
C VAL A 363 11.22 -9.39 -8.03
N GLY A 364 11.71 -8.25 -8.49
CA GLY A 364 11.03 -6.97 -8.34
C GLY A 364 9.89 -6.75 -9.34
N SER A 365 10.09 -7.08 -10.62
CA SER A 365 9.13 -6.84 -11.69
C SER A 365 8.15 -8.00 -11.83
N GLU A 366 8.62 -9.20 -12.13
CA GLU A 366 7.73 -10.32 -12.43
C GLU A 366 7.02 -10.81 -11.15
N PHE A 367 7.78 -11.15 -10.12
CA PHE A 367 7.19 -11.67 -8.89
C PHE A 367 6.52 -10.55 -8.09
N GLY A 368 7.23 -9.43 -7.82
CA GLY A 368 6.74 -8.34 -6.97
C GLY A 368 5.62 -7.55 -7.62
N ALA A 369 5.93 -6.85 -8.72
CA ALA A 369 4.96 -5.93 -9.32
C ALA A 369 3.83 -6.67 -10.04
N LYS A 370 4.13 -7.62 -10.93
CA LYS A 370 3.10 -8.27 -11.75
C LYS A 370 2.26 -9.26 -10.94
N HIS A 371 2.89 -10.23 -10.28
CA HIS A 371 2.12 -11.29 -9.61
C HIS A 371 1.62 -10.86 -8.23
N CYS A 372 2.49 -10.35 -7.35
CA CYS A 372 2.05 -10.00 -5.99
C CYS A 372 1.16 -8.76 -5.98
N LEU A 373 1.58 -7.65 -6.61
CA LEU A 373 0.75 -6.44 -6.63
C LEU A 373 -0.51 -6.64 -7.47
N GLY A 374 -0.44 -7.30 -8.62
CA GLY A 374 -1.62 -7.63 -9.44
C GLY A 374 -2.66 -8.42 -8.65
N THR A 375 -2.25 -9.51 -7.96
CA THR A 375 -3.13 -10.31 -7.10
C THR A 375 -3.70 -9.49 -5.94
N ALA A 376 -2.87 -8.64 -5.33
CA ALA A 376 -3.33 -7.76 -4.26
C ALA A 376 -4.36 -6.73 -4.76
N MET A 377 -4.19 -6.21 -5.98
CA MET A 377 -5.15 -5.27 -6.58
C MET A 377 -6.51 -5.93 -6.86
N ALA A 378 -6.52 -7.14 -7.42
CA ALA A 378 -7.75 -7.92 -7.54
C ALA A 378 -8.42 -8.15 -6.18
N ALA A 379 -7.64 -8.46 -5.15
CA ALA A 379 -8.16 -8.63 -3.79
C ALA A 379 -8.68 -7.32 -3.19
N VAL A 380 -8.10 -6.16 -3.51
CA VAL A 380 -8.65 -4.85 -3.15
C VAL A 380 -10.03 -4.67 -3.78
N GLY A 381 -10.19 -5.00 -5.06
CA GLY A 381 -11.48 -5.01 -5.74
C GLY A 381 -12.47 -5.95 -5.06
N LEU A 382 -12.08 -7.18 -4.76
CA LEU A 382 -12.90 -8.18 -4.07
C LEU A 382 -13.29 -7.77 -2.63
N ASN A 383 -12.62 -6.82 -2.01
CA ASN A 383 -12.99 -6.24 -0.72
C ASN A 383 -13.90 -5.01 -0.84
N LEU A 384 -14.08 -4.44 -2.03
CA LEU A 384 -14.97 -3.29 -2.25
C LEU A 384 -16.44 -3.72 -2.16
N SER A 385 -17.14 -3.28 -1.13
CA SER A 385 -18.57 -3.51 -0.94
C SER A 385 -19.35 -2.21 -1.10
N PHE A 386 -20.21 -2.12 -2.10
CA PHE A 386 -21.08 -0.94 -2.28
C PHE A 386 -22.08 -0.76 -1.13
N ALA A 387 -22.47 -1.86 -0.47
CA ALA A 387 -23.31 -1.79 0.73
C ALA A 387 -22.59 -1.06 1.90
N ALA A 388 -21.27 -1.06 1.96
CA ALA A 388 -20.54 -0.32 2.99
C ALA A 388 -20.70 1.20 2.84
N PHE A 389 -20.99 1.70 1.64
CA PHE A 389 -21.17 3.12 1.37
C PHE A 389 -22.56 3.63 1.77
N SER A 390 -23.60 2.78 1.76
CA SER A 390 -24.97 3.15 2.13
C SER A 390 -25.10 3.55 3.61
N GLY A 391 -24.17 3.10 4.48
CA GLY A 391 -24.14 3.44 5.91
C GLY A 391 -23.29 4.65 6.28
N VAL A 392 -22.56 5.25 5.32
CA VAL A 392 -21.59 6.33 5.60
C VAL A 392 -22.28 7.66 5.92
N GLY A 393 -23.44 7.91 5.37
CA GLY A 393 -24.11 9.22 5.43
C GLY A 393 -23.50 10.24 4.47
N VAL A 394 -24.29 11.23 4.07
CA VAL A 394 -23.87 12.22 3.06
C VAL A 394 -22.77 13.14 3.59
N THR A 395 -22.91 13.62 4.83
CA THR A 395 -22.00 14.61 5.41
C THR A 395 -20.55 14.10 5.56
N PRO A 396 -20.28 12.92 6.18
CA PRO A 396 -18.94 12.38 6.22
C PRO A 396 -18.36 12.11 4.84
N PHE A 397 -19.20 11.68 3.88
CA PHE A 397 -18.80 11.45 2.51
C PHE A 397 -18.33 12.72 1.81
N LEU A 398 -19.08 13.82 1.93
CA LEU A 398 -18.70 15.12 1.37
C LEU A 398 -17.41 15.67 1.99
N VAL A 399 -17.27 15.57 3.32
CA VAL A 399 -16.05 16.00 4.03
C VAL A 399 -14.83 15.22 3.56
N GLY A 400 -14.95 13.90 3.41
CA GLY A 400 -13.86 13.08 2.92
C GLY A 400 -13.53 13.36 1.45
N GLY A 401 -14.54 13.57 0.60
CA GLY A 401 -14.35 13.98 -0.79
C GLY A 401 -13.62 15.32 -0.92
N ALA A 402 -14.08 16.32 -0.15
CA ALA A 402 -13.39 17.61 -0.09
C ALA A 402 -11.95 17.46 0.41
N GLY A 403 -11.75 16.63 1.44
CA GLY A 403 -10.41 16.29 1.93
C GLY A 403 -9.52 15.63 0.86
N ALA A 404 -10.08 14.71 0.07
CA ALA A 404 -9.39 14.08 -1.04
C ALA A 404 -8.95 15.10 -2.09
N VAL A 405 -9.84 16.04 -2.45
CA VAL A 405 -9.52 17.12 -3.40
C VAL A 405 -8.42 18.04 -2.84
N VAL A 406 -8.47 18.40 -1.57
CA VAL A 406 -7.45 19.24 -0.93
C VAL A 406 -6.09 18.56 -0.96
N VAL A 407 -6.02 17.31 -0.50
CA VAL A 407 -4.75 16.54 -0.42
C VAL A 407 -4.16 16.31 -1.81
N SER A 408 -5.00 15.92 -2.80
CA SER A 408 -4.55 15.71 -4.18
C SER A 408 -4.19 17.02 -4.87
N GLY A 409 -4.93 18.11 -4.63
CA GLY A 409 -4.64 19.43 -5.19
C GLY A 409 -3.32 20.01 -4.67
N VAL A 410 -3.07 19.92 -3.36
CA VAL A 410 -1.78 20.34 -2.79
C VAL A 410 -0.65 19.43 -3.27
N GLY A 411 -0.90 18.13 -3.38
CA GLY A 411 0.04 17.18 -3.98
C GLY A 411 0.40 17.52 -5.42
N LEU A 412 -0.60 17.89 -6.23
CA LEU A 412 -0.38 18.34 -7.60
C LEU A 412 0.44 19.64 -7.67
N ALA A 413 0.05 20.65 -6.89
CA ALA A 413 0.78 21.93 -6.84
C ALA A 413 2.25 21.73 -6.41
N GLY A 414 2.49 20.88 -5.38
CA GLY A 414 3.84 20.53 -4.97
C GLY A 414 4.63 19.77 -6.04
N ALA A 415 4.00 18.84 -6.74
CA ALA A 415 4.61 18.10 -7.85
C ALA A 415 4.92 19.02 -9.06
N THR A 416 4.06 19.98 -9.36
CA THR A 416 4.31 20.99 -10.41
C THR A 416 5.50 21.89 -10.04
N ALA A 417 5.58 22.34 -8.78
CA ALA A 417 6.73 23.09 -8.29
C ALA A 417 8.03 22.26 -8.34
N LEU A 418 7.97 20.98 -8.02
CA LEU A 418 9.08 20.05 -8.16
C LEU A 418 9.54 19.96 -9.63
N ALA A 419 8.61 19.79 -10.59
CA ALA A 419 8.93 19.74 -12.01
C ALA A 419 9.66 21.01 -12.46
N ALA A 420 9.17 22.19 -12.08
CA ALA A 420 9.83 23.46 -12.37
C ALA A 420 11.25 23.54 -11.82
N THR A 421 11.46 23.09 -10.58
CA THR A 421 12.77 23.08 -9.93
C THR A 421 13.76 22.14 -10.63
N LEU A 422 13.30 20.94 -11.01
CA LEU A 422 14.13 19.95 -11.70
C LEU A 422 14.56 20.43 -13.08
N ARG A 423 13.64 21.07 -13.85
CA ARG A 423 13.93 21.66 -15.16
C ARG A 423 14.98 22.78 -15.05
N ALA A 424 14.78 23.72 -14.13
CA ALA A 424 15.75 24.81 -13.90
C ALA A 424 17.15 24.29 -13.53
N THR A 425 17.23 23.20 -12.78
CA THR A 425 18.50 22.56 -12.41
C THR A 425 19.18 21.90 -13.61
N GLN A 426 18.39 21.30 -14.52
CA GLN A 426 18.92 20.69 -15.76
C GLN A 426 19.42 21.74 -16.73
N GLU A 427 18.69 22.84 -16.94
CA GLU A 427 19.08 23.95 -17.78
C GLU A 427 20.41 24.59 -17.29
N LYS A 428 20.55 24.79 -15.97
CA LYS A 428 21.78 25.32 -15.38
C LYS A 428 22.98 24.41 -15.65
N LYS A 429 22.83 23.09 -15.48
CA LYS A 429 23.89 22.13 -15.78
C LYS A 429 24.28 22.09 -17.25
N SER A 430 23.33 22.27 -18.15
CA SER A 430 23.58 22.34 -19.58
C SER A 430 24.36 23.59 -19.98
N ASN A 431 24.07 24.72 -19.33
CA ASN A 431 24.76 25.99 -19.58
C ASN A 431 26.18 25.99 -18.99
N ASP A 432 26.37 25.47 -17.78
CA ASP A 432 27.69 25.42 -17.11
C ASP A 432 28.62 24.37 -17.76
N GLY A 433 28.09 23.31 -18.42
CA GLY A 433 28.91 22.30 -19.14
C GLY A 433 29.25 22.66 -20.58
N GLY A 434 28.76 23.80 -21.11
CA GLY A 434 29.04 24.31 -22.46
C GLY A 434 30.26 25.20 -22.57
N ASP A 435 30.85 25.64 -21.45
CA ASP A 435 31.95 26.59 -21.39
C ASP A 435 33.33 25.93 -21.33
N ASP A 436 33.38 24.61 -21.25
CA ASP A 436 34.63 23.80 -21.19
C ASP A 436 34.99 23.13 -22.53
N ARG A 437 34.55 23.67 -23.71
CA ARG A 437 34.95 23.16 -25.02
C ARG A 437 35.54 24.24 -25.91
#